data_d4fd17a5111e4e3f19e62e41b1b252e4
#
_entry.id   d4fd17a5111e4e3f19e62e41b1b252e4
#
_cell.length_a   1.000
_cell.length_b   1.000
_cell.length_c   1.000
_cell.angle_alpha   90.00
_cell.angle_beta   90.00
_cell.angle_gamma   90.00
#
_symmetry.space_group_name_H-M   'P 1'
#
loop_
_entity.id
_entity.type
_entity.pdbx_description
1 polymer ?
#
loop_
_entity_poly.entity_id
_entity_poly.type
_entity_poly.pdbx_seq_one_letter_code
_entity_poly.pdbx_strand_id
1 'polypeptide(L)'
;MLQKKLIQNLNNILFKRNYYIFFLIISSFFFTFYYGFIGIFPIDSFLIYDAGYKLLKGYHPFKDYWSITGPILDYIQFVFFKLFGINWFSYVLHAAVLNLFITLIFFYFFIQLGIKTGYSFLYSMSASILAYPSVGTPFMDHHAVIFSITSGIFLFLAFLKDKPIFWFLVPV
;
A
#
# COMPACT_ATOMS: atom_id res chain seq x y z
N MET A 1 -3.02 -30.00 -32.25
CA MET A 1 -1.88 -30.13 -31.32
C MET A 1 -1.34 -28.79 -30.82
N LEU A 2 -1.11 -27.82 -31.71
CA LEU A 2 -0.62 -26.46 -31.36
C LEU A 2 -1.53 -25.69 -30.37
N GLN A 3 -2.85 -25.72 -30.58
CA GLN A 3 -3.83 -25.02 -29.76
C GLN A 3 -3.85 -25.52 -28.30
N LYS A 4 -3.72 -26.82 -28.07
CA LYS A 4 -3.61 -27.40 -26.72
C LYS A 4 -2.32 -26.95 -26.00
N LYS A 5 -1.19 -26.90 -26.69
CA LYS A 5 0.08 -26.41 -26.14
C LYS A 5 0.00 -24.93 -25.81
N LEU A 6 -0.66 -24.12 -26.63
CA LEU A 6 -0.84 -22.69 -26.38
C LEU A 6 -1.68 -22.42 -25.13
N ILE A 7 -2.81 -23.14 -24.99
CA ILE A 7 -3.68 -23.05 -23.81
C ILE A 7 -2.95 -23.50 -22.54
N GLN A 8 -2.18 -24.58 -22.63
CA GLN A 8 -1.39 -25.09 -21.49
C GLN A 8 -0.29 -24.11 -21.06
N ASN A 9 0.39 -23.45 -22.02
CA ASN A 9 1.36 -22.39 -21.71
C ASN A 9 0.72 -21.16 -21.09
N LEU A 10 -0.43 -20.72 -21.59
CA LEU A 10 -1.17 -19.59 -20.99
C LEU A 10 -1.60 -19.90 -19.55
N ASN A 11 -2.13 -21.08 -19.32
CA ASN A 11 -2.53 -21.52 -17.97
C ASN A 11 -1.34 -21.56 -17.00
N ASN A 12 -0.17 -22.04 -17.45
CA ASN A 12 1.05 -22.06 -16.65
C ASN A 12 1.56 -20.65 -16.33
N ILE A 13 1.47 -19.71 -17.27
CA ILE A 13 1.86 -18.31 -17.05
C ILE A 13 0.91 -17.63 -16.04
N LEU A 14 -0.40 -17.84 -16.19
CA LEU A 14 -1.41 -17.30 -15.28
C LEU A 14 -1.26 -17.90 -13.87
N PHE A 15 -1.04 -19.20 -13.77
CA PHE A 15 -0.83 -19.89 -12.51
C PHE A 15 0.41 -19.35 -11.78
N LYS A 16 1.53 -19.20 -12.47
CA LYS A 16 2.76 -18.62 -11.89
C LYS A 16 2.54 -17.19 -11.43
N ARG A 17 1.82 -16.37 -12.19
CA ARG A 17 1.51 -14.99 -11.83
C ARG A 17 0.67 -14.91 -10.55
N ASN A 18 -0.36 -15.74 -10.44
CA ASN A 18 -1.22 -15.79 -9.27
C ASN A 18 -0.47 -16.25 -8.01
N TYR A 19 0.45 -17.21 -8.17
CA TYR A 19 1.32 -17.67 -7.10
C TYR A 19 2.21 -16.53 -6.57
N TYR A 20 2.84 -15.74 -7.43
CA TYR A 20 3.63 -14.59 -7.03
C TYR A 20 2.79 -13.51 -6.33
N ILE A 21 1.60 -13.22 -6.82
CA ILE A 21 0.66 -12.28 -6.19
C ILE A 21 0.30 -12.77 -4.77
N PHE A 22 -0.03 -14.04 -4.61
CA PHE A 22 -0.35 -14.62 -3.31
C PHE A 22 0.80 -14.46 -2.30
N PHE A 23 2.04 -14.75 -2.73
CA PHE A 23 3.23 -14.57 -1.90
C PHE A 23 3.49 -13.09 -1.57
N LEU A 24 3.29 -12.18 -2.51
CA LEU A 24 3.42 -10.74 -2.25
C LEU A 24 2.40 -10.26 -1.22
N ILE A 25 1.14 -10.73 -1.34
CA ILE A 25 0.09 -10.38 -0.37
C ILE A 25 0.49 -10.81 1.04
N ILE A 26 0.87 -12.06 1.20
CA ILE A 26 1.24 -12.60 2.52
C ILE A 26 2.49 -11.88 3.05
N SER A 27 3.56 -11.83 2.28
CA SER A 27 4.83 -11.32 2.77
C SER A 27 4.79 -9.83 3.08
N SER A 28 4.20 -9.00 2.19
CA SER A 28 4.12 -7.55 2.40
C SER A 28 3.25 -7.19 3.60
N PHE A 29 2.11 -7.87 3.73
CA PHE A 29 1.21 -7.65 4.85
C PHE A 29 1.85 -8.08 6.18
N PHE A 30 2.27 -9.34 6.28
CA PHE A 30 2.79 -9.87 7.53
C PHE A 30 4.13 -9.28 7.93
N PHE A 31 4.97 -8.88 6.99
CA PHE A 31 6.22 -8.20 7.29
C PHE A 31 5.96 -6.89 8.06
N THR A 32 5.15 -5.99 7.51
CA THR A 32 4.82 -4.72 8.17
C THR A 32 4.02 -4.95 9.46
N PHE A 33 3.06 -5.87 9.42
CA PHE A 33 2.25 -6.21 10.58
C PHE A 33 3.10 -6.72 11.75
N TYR A 34 4.05 -7.62 11.49
CA TYR A 34 4.98 -8.12 12.50
C TYR A 34 5.83 -7.00 13.11
N TYR A 35 6.42 -6.15 12.26
CA TYR A 35 7.24 -5.03 12.73
C TYR A 35 6.46 -4.04 13.60
N GLY A 36 5.18 -3.81 13.31
CA GLY A 36 4.32 -2.95 14.12
C GLY A 36 4.09 -3.43 15.55
N PHE A 37 4.38 -4.71 15.84
CA PHE A 37 4.28 -5.28 17.20
C PHE A 37 5.64 -5.50 17.88
N ILE A 38 6.77 -5.27 17.21
CA ILE A 38 8.10 -5.41 17.84
C ILE A 38 8.39 -4.23 18.77
N GLY A 39 7.95 -3.03 18.42
CA GLY A 39 8.24 -1.84 19.21
C GLY A 39 7.42 -0.63 18.79
N ILE A 40 7.58 0.45 19.55
CA ILE A 40 6.95 1.74 19.28
C ILE A 40 8.06 2.72 18.92
N PHE A 41 7.92 3.38 17.78
CA PHE A 41 8.78 4.51 17.45
C PHE A 41 8.28 5.73 18.24
N PRO A 42 9.04 6.25 19.22
CA PRO A 42 8.48 7.13 20.26
C PRO A 42 8.10 8.52 19.76
N ILE A 43 8.71 9.01 18.70
CA ILE A 43 8.48 10.37 18.20
C ILE A 43 7.25 10.35 17.31
N ASP A 44 6.68 10.66 16.62
CA ASP A 44 5.58 10.79 15.67
C ASP A 44 4.58 9.63 15.56
N SER A 45 4.80 8.50 16.26
CA SER A 45 3.92 7.32 16.15
C SER A 45 2.46 7.56 16.55
N PHE A 46 2.20 8.56 17.38
CA PHE A 46 0.85 8.80 17.90
C PHE A 46 0.11 9.95 17.21
N LEU A 47 0.74 10.69 16.32
CA LEU A 47 0.10 11.83 15.63
C LEU A 47 -1.14 11.39 14.85
N ILE A 48 -0.96 10.36 13.99
CA ILE A 48 -2.05 9.81 13.17
C ILE A 48 -3.05 9.03 14.03
N TYR A 49 -2.58 8.37 15.09
CA TYR A 49 -3.46 7.69 16.06
C TYR A 49 -4.40 8.67 16.75
N ASP A 50 -3.86 9.76 17.31
CA ASP A 50 -4.63 10.80 17.99
C ASP A 50 -5.60 11.51 17.04
N ALA A 51 -5.16 11.81 15.84
CA ALA A 51 -6.00 12.44 14.81
C ALA A 51 -7.19 11.55 14.40
N GLY A 52 -6.97 10.25 14.17
CA GLY A 52 -8.04 9.29 13.91
C GLY A 52 -9.03 9.17 15.08
N TYR A 53 -8.52 9.21 16.32
CA TYR A 53 -9.35 9.25 17.52
C TYR A 53 -10.20 10.52 17.62
N LYS A 54 -9.61 11.70 17.37
CA LYS A 54 -10.32 12.98 17.36
C LYS A 54 -11.47 12.97 16.34
N LEU A 55 -11.25 12.45 15.15
CA LEU A 55 -12.30 12.30 14.14
C LEU A 55 -13.46 11.41 14.63
N LEU A 56 -13.18 10.31 15.34
CA LEU A 56 -14.24 9.48 15.96
C LEU A 56 -15.05 10.23 17.02
N LYS A 57 -14.45 11.23 17.66
CA LYS A 57 -15.15 12.11 18.62
C LYS A 57 -15.91 13.26 17.96
N GLY A 58 -15.88 13.35 16.62
CA GLY A 58 -16.58 14.39 15.87
C GLY A 58 -15.77 15.68 15.68
N TYR A 59 -14.49 15.69 16.03
CA TYR A 59 -13.61 16.82 15.73
C TYR A 59 -13.15 16.77 14.28
N HIS A 60 -12.98 17.93 13.66
CA HIS A 60 -12.57 18.03 12.26
C HIS A 60 -11.19 18.70 12.12
N PRO A 61 -10.32 18.18 11.21
CA PRO A 61 -9.03 18.80 10.92
C PRO A 61 -9.21 20.24 10.46
N PHE A 62 -8.28 21.10 10.87
CA PHE A 62 -8.22 22.54 10.57
C PHE A 62 -9.38 23.40 11.13
N LYS A 63 -10.44 22.76 11.63
CA LYS A 63 -11.53 23.45 12.33
C LYS A 63 -11.38 23.34 13.86
N ASP A 64 -11.21 22.11 14.33
CA ASP A 64 -11.21 21.81 15.77
C ASP A 64 -9.82 21.43 16.29
N TYR A 65 -8.91 21.02 15.39
CA TYR A 65 -7.51 20.75 15.70
C TYR A 65 -6.62 20.98 14.46
N TRP A 66 -5.35 21.26 14.71
CA TRP A 66 -4.36 21.38 13.64
C TRP A 66 -3.85 20.01 13.21
N SER A 67 -4.09 19.64 11.95
CA SER A 67 -3.56 18.39 11.37
C SER A 67 -2.19 18.63 10.75
N ILE A 68 -1.14 18.14 11.42
CA ILE A 68 0.25 18.22 10.95
C ILE A 68 0.50 17.20 9.83
N THR A 69 -0.13 16.03 9.93
CA THR A 69 0.07 14.88 9.05
C THR A 69 -0.72 14.98 7.74
N GLY A 70 -1.61 15.96 7.63
CA GLY A 70 -2.57 16.10 6.56
C GLY A 70 -3.85 15.28 6.78
N PRO A 71 -4.99 15.82 6.34
CA PRO A 71 -6.30 15.27 6.71
C PRO A 71 -6.56 13.88 6.12
N ILE A 72 -5.95 13.52 5.00
CA ILE A 72 -6.15 12.20 4.36
C ILE A 72 -5.75 11.08 5.30
N LEU A 73 -4.60 11.19 5.96
CA LEU A 73 -4.12 10.16 6.89
C LEU A 73 -5.02 10.04 8.12
N ASP A 74 -5.49 11.16 8.63
CA ASP A 74 -6.42 11.22 9.75
C ASP A 74 -7.71 10.46 9.40
N TYR A 75 -8.28 10.70 8.21
CA TYR A 75 -9.49 10.01 7.74
C TYR A 75 -9.25 8.53 7.45
N ILE A 76 -8.12 8.14 6.90
CA ILE A 76 -7.80 6.72 6.71
C ILE A 76 -7.75 6.02 8.07
N GLN A 77 -7.03 6.58 9.04
CA GLN A 77 -6.96 6.00 10.39
C GLN A 77 -8.33 5.96 11.08
N PHE A 78 -9.15 7.00 10.91
CA PHE A 78 -10.52 7.01 11.38
C PHE A 78 -11.33 5.82 10.86
N VAL A 79 -11.20 5.49 9.57
CA VAL A 79 -11.89 4.33 8.98
C VAL A 79 -11.44 3.03 9.66
N PHE A 80 -10.15 2.83 9.85
CA PHE A 80 -9.63 1.64 10.55
C PHE A 80 -10.15 1.56 11.99
N PHE A 81 -10.17 2.67 12.72
CA PHE A 81 -10.72 2.70 14.07
C PHE A 81 -12.22 2.44 14.11
N LYS A 82 -12.97 2.95 13.14
CA LYS A 82 -14.41 2.70 13.04
C LYS A 82 -14.74 1.25 12.76
N LEU A 83 -13.90 0.55 11.97
CA LEU A 83 -14.11 -0.85 11.58
C LEU A 83 -13.59 -1.85 12.63
N PHE A 84 -12.45 -1.57 13.25
CA PHE A 84 -11.72 -2.54 14.08
C PHE A 84 -11.54 -2.08 15.53
N GLY A 85 -12.09 -0.91 15.90
CA GLY A 85 -11.96 -0.33 17.24
C GLY A 85 -10.68 0.46 17.45
N ILE A 86 -10.65 1.25 18.54
CA ILE A 86 -9.50 2.10 18.91
C ILE A 86 -8.50 1.22 19.67
N ASN A 87 -7.54 0.66 18.96
CA ASN A 87 -6.53 -0.22 19.53
C ASN A 87 -5.27 -0.25 18.63
N TRP A 88 -4.19 -0.81 19.16
CA TRP A 88 -2.91 -0.93 18.45
C TRP A 88 -3.00 -1.80 17.19
N PHE A 89 -3.81 -2.85 17.23
CA PHE A 89 -4.03 -3.72 16.08
C PHE A 89 -4.55 -2.94 14.87
N SER A 90 -5.59 -2.14 15.02
CA SER A 90 -6.17 -1.34 13.92
C SER A 90 -5.20 -0.28 13.41
N TYR A 91 -4.30 0.21 14.26
CA TYR A 91 -3.25 1.14 13.87
C TYR A 91 -2.19 0.48 13.00
N VAL A 92 -1.65 -0.66 13.44
CA VAL A 92 -0.70 -1.46 12.65
C VAL A 92 -1.32 -2.00 11.36
N LEU A 93 -2.59 -2.38 11.42
CA LEU A 93 -3.34 -2.85 10.25
C LEU A 93 -3.39 -1.80 9.12
N HIS A 94 -3.53 -0.53 9.46
CA HIS A 94 -3.47 0.57 8.50
C HIS A 94 -2.15 0.55 7.71
N ALA A 95 -1.00 0.51 8.39
CA ALA A 95 0.30 0.47 7.75
C ALA A 95 0.50 -0.80 6.89
N ALA A 96 0.06 -1.96 7.41
CA ALA A 96 0.18 -3.24 6.70
C ALA A 96 -0.65 -3.27 5.41
N VAL A 97 -1.87 -2.76 5.45
CA VAL A 97 -2.73 -2.66 4.27
C VAL A 97 -2.14 -1.70 3.23
N LEU A 98 -1.59 -0.57 3.66
CA LEU A 98 -0.98 0.38 2.74
C LEU A 98 0.29 -0.19 2.09
N ASN A 99 1.14 -0.89 2.86
CA ASN A 99 2.31 -1.57 2.31
C ASN A 99 1.93 -2.66 1.30
N LEU A 100 0.90 -3.43 1.60
CA LEU A 100 0.33 -4.39 0.64
C LEU A 100 -0.12 -3.70 -0.65
N PHE A 101 -0.83 -2.58 -0.54
CA PHE A 101 -1.35 -1.84 -1.68
C PHE A 101 -0.23 -1.35 -2.60
N ILE A 102 0.79 -0.67 -2.06
CA ILE A 102 1.92 -0.19 -2.87
C ILE A 102 2.73 -1.34 -3.49
N THR A 103 2.87 -2.46 -2.78
CA THR A 103 3.56 -3.64 -3.29
C THR A 103 2.87 -4.22 -4.53
N LEU A 104 1.54 -4.30 -4.51
CA LEU A 104 0.76 -4.76 -5.67
C LEU A 104 0.78 -3.77 -6.82
N ILE A 105 0.81 -2.46 -6.55
CA ILE A 105 0.97 -1.42 -7.57
C ILE A 105 2.33 -1.57 -8.25
N PHE A 106 3.42 -1.75 -7.50
CA PHE A 106 4.74 -1.99 -8.09
C PHE A 106 4.77 -3.25 -8.95
N PHE A 107 4.19 -4.35 -8.46
CA PHE A 107 4.14 -5.58 -9.24
C PHE A 107 3.39 -5.38 -10.55
N TYR A 108 2.22 -4.75 -10.49
CA TYR A 108 1.44 -4.41 -11.67
C TYR A 108 2.23 -3.52 -12.63
N PHE A 109 2.86 -2.47 -12.11
CA PHE A 109 3.68 -1.54 -12.88
C PHE A 109 4.82 -2.24 -13.65
N PHE A 110 5.61 -3.06 -12.98
CA PHE A 110 6.70 -3.80 -13.61
C PHE A 110 6.21 -4.77 -14.68
N ILE A 111 5.07 -5.42 -14.47
CA ILE A 111 4.42 -6.24 -15.51
C ILE A 111 4.03 -5.39 -16.72
N GLN A 112 3.48 -4.19 -16.51
CA GLN A 112 3.11 -3.28 -17.61
C GLN A 112 4.31 -2.77 -18.40
N LEU A 113 5.48 -2.68 -17.78
CA LEU A 113 6.77 -2.38 -18.44
C LEU A 113 7.33 -3.57 -19.23
N GLY A 114 6.69 -4.73 -19.21
CA GLY A 114 7.18 -5.93 -19.90
C GLY A 114 8.28 -6.68 -19.15
N ILE A 115 8.53 -6.36 -17.89
CA ILE A 115 9.51 -7.08 -17.05
C ILE A 115 8.98 -8.49 -16.76
N LYS A 116 9.87 -9.49 -16.85
CA LYS A 116 9.51 -10.89 -16.56
C LYS A 116 8.94 -11.02 -15.15
N THR A 117 7.88 -11.80 -15.00
CA THR A 117 7.10 -11.95 -13.76
C THR A 117 7.96 -12.24 -12.51
N GLY A 118 9.02 -13.07 -12.65
CA GLY A 118 9.93 -13.37 -11.54
C GLY A 118 10.73 -12.15 -11.06
N TYR A 119 11.23 -11.32 -11.97
CA TYR A 119 11.91 -10.07 -11.61
C TYR A 119 10.94 -9.04 -11.06
N SER A 120 9.75 -8.93 -11.66
CA SER A 120 8.68 -8.07 -11.13
C SER A 120 8.35 -8.43 -9.68
N PHE A 121 8.28 -9.73 -9.38
CA PHE A 121 8.08 -10.23 -8.01
C PHE A 121 9.23 -9.80 -7.08
N LEU A 122 10.48 -10.04 -7.48
CA LEU A 122 11.65 -9.69 -6.67
C LEU A 122 11.73 -8.19 -6.38
N TYR A 123 11.53 -7.34 -7.37
CA TYR A 123 11.56 -5.89 -7.20
C TYR A 123 10.41 -5.39 -6.30
N SER A 124 9.21 -5.94 -6.48
CA SER A 124 8.07 -5.58 -5.62
C SER A 124 8.24 -6.06 -4.18
N MET A 125 8.86 -7.23 -4.00
CA MET A 125 9.20 -7.74 -2.68
C MET A 125 10.25 -6.87 -1.98
N SER A 126 11.28 -6.44 -2.71
CA SER A 126 12.29 -5.51 -2.18
C SER A 126 11.65 -4.17 -1.78
N ALA A 127 10.76 -3.62 -2.61
CA ALA A 127 10.03 -2.40 -2.27
C ALA A 127 9.16 -2.59 -1.02
N SER A 128 8.47 -3.72 -0.89
CA SER A 128 7.67 -4.08 0.28
C SER A 128 8.49 -4.10 1.58
N ILE A 129 9.68 -4.68 1.53
CA ILE A 129 10.57 -4.76 2.69
C ILE A 129 11.12 -3.38 3.08
N LEU A 130 11.39 -2.52 2.10
CA LEU A 130 11.98 -1.20 2.31
C LEU A 130 10.97 -0.10 2.65
N ALA A 131 9.68 -0.29 2.32
CA ALA A 131 8.66 0.75 2.48
C ALA A 131 8.36 1.09 3.95
N TYR A 132 8.33 0.08 4.84
CA TYR A 132 8.04 0.25 6.27
C TYR A 132 9.05 -0.49 7.16
N PRO A 133 10.35 -0.29 7.01
CA PRO A 133 11.35 -1.20 7.60
C PRO A 133 11.47 -1.10 9.10
N SER A 134 11.15 0.02 9.73
CA SER A 134 11.50 0.27 11.12
C SER A 134 10.32 0.60 12.03
N VAL A 135 9.18 0.97 11.49
CA VAL A 135 8.08 1.53 12.28
C VAL A 135 6.90 0.58 12.38
N GLY A 136 6.49 -0.08 11.29
CA GLY A 136 5.31 -0.95 11.22
C GLY A 136 3.99 -0.26 11.58
N THR A 137 4.00 1.05 11.78
CA THR A 137 2.85 1.89 12.10
C THR A 137 2.72 3.01 11.08
N PRO A 138 1.54 3.60 10.88
CA PRO A 138 1.38 4.72 9.95
C PRO A 138 2.33 5.86 10.29
N PHE A 139 3.09 6.30 9.30
CA PHE A 139 4.05 7.38 9.43
C PHE A 139 3.91 8.34 8.24
N MET A 140 3.89 9.63 8.53
CA MET A 140 3.57 10.69 7.56
C MET A 140 4.46 10.64 6.32
N ASP A 141 5.78 10.58 6.52
CA ASP A 141 6.75 10.62 5.41
C ASP A 141 6.62 9.39 4.50
N HIS A 142 6.40 8.22 5.09
CA HIS A 142 6.18 6.98 4.31
C HIS A 142 4.92 7.09 3.45
N HIS A 143 3.82 7.60 4.01
CA HIS A 143 2.58 7.80 3.26
C HIS A 143 2.77 8.83 2.14
N ALA A 144 3.43 9.95 2.42
CA ALA A 144 3.71 10.97 1.41
C ALA A 144 4.53 10.40 0.24
N VAL A 145 5.57 9.61 0.53
CA VAL A 145 6.38 8.92 -0.48
C VAL A 145 5.56 7.89 -1.25
N ILE A 146 4.75 7.07 -0.56
CA ILE A 146 3.90 6.05 -1.18
C ILE A 146 2.88 6.69 -2.14
N PHE A 147 2.18 7.73 -1.70
CA PHE A 147 1.22 8.43 -2.56
C PHE A 147 1.90 9.11 -3.74
N SER A 148 3.04 9.77 -3.53
CA SER A 148 3.81 10.42 -4.61
C SER A 148 4.29 9.42 -5.66
N ILE A 149 4.84 8.29 -5.24
CA ILE A 149 5.27 7.22 -6.15
C ILE A 149 4.07 6.62 -6.88
N THR A 150 2.98 6.37 -6.18
CA THR A 150 1.74 5.82 -6.77
C THR A 150 1.20 6.75 -7.86
N SER A 151 1.12 8.05 -7.56
CA SER A 151 0.73 9.09 -8.52
C SER A 151 1.66 9.11 -9.74
N GLY A 152 2.98 9.08 -9.52
CA GLY A 152 3.97 9.00 -10.60
C GLY A 152 3.84 7.75 -11.46
N ILE A 153 3.57 6.59 -10.86
CA ILE A 153 3.31 5.33 -11.59
C ILE A 153 2.05 5.47 -12.46
N PHE A 154 0.95 5.99 -11.93
CA PHE A 154 -0.27 6.16 -12.69
C PHE A 154 -0.13 7.18 -13.81
N LEU A 155 0.59 8.28 -13.57
CA LEU A 155 0.93 9.25 -14.60
C LEU A 155 1.73 8.60 -15.73
N PHE A 156 2.77 7.85 -15.41
CA PHE A 156 3.56 7.12 -16.40
C PHE A 156 2.72 6.10 -17.19
N LEU A 157 1.84 5.35 -16.50
CA LEU A 157 0.94 4.40 -17.16
C LEU A 157 -0.11 5.11 -18.02
N ALA A 158 -0.55 6.31 -17.66
CA ALA A 158 -1.47 7.10 -18.44
C ALA A 158 -0.86 7.43 -19.81
N PHE A 159 0.40 7.88 -19.84
CA PHE A 159 1.12 8.12 -21.11
C PHE A 159 1.42 6.83 -21.86
N LEU A 160 1.81 5.76 -21.17
CA LEU A 160 2.20 4.52 -21.81
C LEU A 160 1.02 3.76 -22.44
N LYS A 161 -0.15 3.81 -21.82
CA LYS A 161 -1.31 2.97 -22.18
C LYS A 161 -2.44 3.77 -22.82
N ASP A 162 -2.42 5.08 -22.75
CA ASP A 162 -3.46 5.99 -23.23
C ASP A 162 -4.88 5.58 -22.78
N LYS A 163 -5.02 5.20 -21.51
CA LYS A 163 -6.30 4.80 -20.93
C LYS A 163 -6.79 5.83 -19.93
N PRO A 164 -8.05 6.33 -20.06
CA PRO A 164 -8.61 7.36 -19.19
C PRO A 164 -8.54 7.02 -17.69
N ILE A 165 -8.65 5.74 -17.34
CA ILE A 165 -8.59 5.30 -15.94
C ILE A 165 -7.28 5.70 -15.24
N PHE A 166 -6.14 5.64 -15.93
CA PHE A 166 -4.87 6.02 -15.33
C PHE A 166 -4.78 7.52 -15.08
N TRP A 167 -5.31 8.35 -15.98
CA TRP A 167 -5.40 9.81 -15.77
C TRP A 167 -6.24 10.13 -14.54
N PHE A 168 -7.33 9.42 -14.35
CA PHE A 168 -8.20 9.60 -13.18
C PHE A 168 -7.52 9.22 -11.86
N LEU A 169 -6.57 8.26 -11.88
CA LEU A 169 -5.85 7.78 -10.72
C LEU A 169 -4.58 8.61 -10.38
N VAL A 170 -4.17 9.58 -11.22
CA VAL A 170 -2.99 10.42 -10.95
C VAL A 170 -3.11 11.24 -9.66
N PRO A 171 -4.28 11.81 -9.28
CA PRO A 171 -4.40 12.62 -8.06
C PRO A 171 -4.44 11.85 -6.74
N VAL A 172 -3.93 10.65 -6.69
CA VAL A 172 -3.95 9.79 -5.47
C VAL A 172 -3.08 10.35 -4.36
#